data_5ea0b156d4849fe5aa96ee1f4a74dbcc
#
_entry.id   5ea0b156d4849fe5aa96ee1f4a74dbcc
#
_cell.length_a   1.000
_cell.length_b   1.000
_cell.length_c   1.000
_cell.angle_alpha   90.00
_cell.angle_beta   90.00
_cell.angle_gamma   90.00
#
_symmetry.space_group_name_H-M   'P 1'
#
loop_
_entity.id
_entity.type
_entity.pdbx_description
1 polymer ?
#
loop_
_entity_poly.entity_id
_entity_poly.type
_entity_poly.pdbx_seq_one_letter_code
_entity_poly.pdbx_strand_id
1 'polypeptide(L)'
;MNMKRLHMYLIMVTNALLRRKLRMFIALLAVAIGATIISGMITVYKEVPEQMGREFRAYGANLLLLPADGKERIEESEIAKAYQMMENHELVGKAPFLYERLRINESPVLVGGTDFEEIRKVCPYWQITGAFPEKGKKEILLGAELAEKYQAKAGSSVVLETGESAKEEIFTVSGIIRTGGKEEQFAYTDLSVLQGFTGQEGLISMAQISIVASSQELEMLDQKMEKEHLSIHPQIVKQIAASEQTVLGKLQALVLLVTVIVLLLTLVCVGTTMTEVVSERRKEIGLKKALGATNRHIAGEFFGESCMLGLIGGIIGTGCGYLFALTVGLHVFSRSLSISASIAIFSILLSIIVTAAATMLPVRTAVKVEPAIVMRGE
;
A
#
# COMPACT_ATOMS: atom_id res chain seq x y z
N MET A 1 -43.28 -3.44 10.20
CA MET A 1 -43.20 -4.47 11.27
C MET A 1 -43.22 -3.73 12.59
N ASN A 2 -44.26 -3.99 13.47
CA ASN A 2 -44.47 -3.23 14.71
C ASN A 2 -43.27 -3.39 15.66
N MET A 3 -42.77 -2.28 16.22
CA MET A 3 -41.62 -2.24 17.14
C MET A 3 -41.74 -3.25 18.31
N LYS A 4 -42.93 -3.50 18.83
CA LYS A 4 -43.20 -4.53 19.85
C LYS A 4 -42.92 -5.97 19.36
N ARG A 5 -43.21 -6.28 18.09
CA ARG A 5 -42.93 -7.59 17.49
C ARG A 5 -41.43 -7.82 17.27
N LEU A 6 -40.71 -6.78 16.87
CA LEU A 6 -39.26 -6.84 16.71
C LEU A 6 -38.54 -7.04 18.06
N HIS A 7 -38.97 -6.32 19.10
CA HIS A 7 -38.44 -6.44 20.45
C HIS A 7 -38.67 -7.85 21.04
N MET A 8 -39.88 -8.40 20.87
CA MET A 8 -40.22 -9.74 21.32
C MET A 8 -39.43 -10.82 20.54
N TYR A 9 -39.19 -10.63 19.25
CA TYR A 9 -38.35 -11.49 18.42
C TYR A 9 -36.90 -11.48 18.88
N LEU A 10 -36.32 -10.30 19.16
CA LEU A 10 -34.95 -10.16 19.69
C LEU A 10 -34.79 -10.85 21.06
N ILE A 11 -35.77 -10.70 21.96
CA ILE A 11 -35.76 -11.38 23.29
C ILE A 11 -35.82 -12.90 23.11
N MET A 12 -36.64 -13.41 22.19
CA MET A 12 -36.70 -14.87 21.93
C MET A 12 -35.35 -15.38 21.41
N VAL A 13 -34.73 -14.70 20.48
CA VAL A 13 -33.45 -15.11 19.89
C VAL A 13 -32.33 -15.04 20.93
N THR A 14 -32.23 -13.97 21.73
CA THR A 14 -31.23 -13.84 22.78
C THR A 14 -31.41 -14.90 23.89
N ASN A 15 -32.63 -15.20 24.29
CA ASN A 15 -32.87 -16.27 25.28
C ASN A 15 -32.55 -17.66 24.74
N ALA A 16 -32.79 -17.93 23.44
CA ALA A 16 -32.40 -19.17 22.80
C ALA A 16 -30.86 -19.34 22.77
N LEU A 17 -30.12 -18.25 22.50
CA LEU A 17 -28.65 -18.23 22.55
C LEU A 17 -28.11 -18.51 23.96
N LEU A 18 -28.75 -17.96 25.01
CA LEU A 18 -28.28 -18.08 26.40
C LEU A 18 -28.56 -19.46 27.03
N ARG A 19 -29.52 -20.22 26.53
CA ARG A 19 -29.86 -21.56 27.10
C ARG A 19 -28.83 -22.65 26.80
N ARG A 20 -28.01 -22.52 25.73
CA ARG A 20 -27.00 -23.51 25.28
C ARG A 20 -25.63 -22.90 25.13
N LYS A 21 -25.14 -22.31 26.23
CA LYS A 21 -23.96 -21.43 26.26
C LYS A 21 -22.71 -21.99 25.57
N LEU A 22 -22.40 -23.30 25.77
CA LEU A 22 -21.13 -23.84 25.28
C LEU A 22 -21.07 -23.98 23.75
N ARG A 23 -22.14 -24.47 23.10
CA ARG A 23 -22.14 -24.67 21.64
C ARG A 23 -22.27 -23.37 20.87
N MET A 24 -23.15 -22.50 21.35
CA MET A 24 -23.28 -21.17 20.78
C MET A 24 -21.99 -20.37 20.94
N PHE A 25 -21.27 -20.58 22.03
CA PHE A 25 -19.95 -20.00 22.25
C PHE A 25 -18.91 -20.53 21.26
N ILE A 26 -18.91 -21.84 20.95
CA ILE A 26 -18.03 -22.43 19.94
C ILE A 26 -18.33 -21.86 18.54
N ALA A 27 -19.61 -21.77 18.16
CA ALA A 27 -19.98 -21.13 16.89
C ALA A 27 -19.59 -19.65 16.84
N LEU A 28 -19.82 -18.93 17.93
CA LEU A 28 -19.43 -17.52 18.05
C LEU A 28 -17.91 -17.36 17.94
N LEU A 29 -17.12 -18.20 18.61
CA LEU A 29 -15.66 -18.22 18.51
C LEU A 29 -15.20 -18.48 17.08
N ALA A 30 -15.79 -19.48 16.40
CA ALA A 30 -15.43 -19.77 15.02
C ALA A 30 -15.67 -18.58 14.09
N VAL A 31 -16.81 -17.89 14.25
CA VAL A 31 -17.14 -16.69 13.48
C VAL A 31 -16.20 -15.54 13.85
N ALA A 32 -15.93 -15.35 15.14
CA ALA A 32 -15.04 -14.30 15.61
C ALA A 32 -13.60 -14.49 15.10
N ILE A 33 -13.08 -15.73 15.16
CA ILE A 33 -11.75 -16.06 14.62
C ILE A 33 -11.72 -15.82 13.09
N GLY A 34 -12.74 -16.27 12.37
CA GLY A 34 -12.87 -16.02 10.94
C GLY A 34 -12.86 -14.53 10.60
N ALA A 35 -13.68 -13.75 11.31
CA ALA A 35 -13.74 -12.31 11.13
C ALA A 35 -12.42 -11.59 11.52
N THR A 36 -11.73 -12.08 12.56
CA THR A 36 -10.41 -11.57 12.99
C THR A 36 -9.38 -11.73 11.88
N ILE A 37 -9.29 -12.94 11.30
CA ILE A 37 -8.32 -13.23 10.23
C ILE A 37 -8.65 -12.39 8.99
N ILE A 38 -9.91 -12.36 8.58
CA ILE A 38 -10.35 -11.60 7.40
C ILE A 38 -10.07 -10.11 7.58
N SER A 39 -10.50 -9.51 8.69
CA SER A 39 -10.31 -8.10 8.99
C SER A 39 -8.82 -7.74 9.10
N GLY A 40 -8.04 -8.55 9.83
CA GLY A 40 -6.60 -8.35 10.00
C GLY A 40 -5.84 -8.46 8.68
N MET A 41 -6.11 -9.50 7.89
CA MET A 41 -5.45 -9.72 6.60
C MET A 41 -5.80 -8.64 5.56
N ILE A 42 -7.07 -8.21 5.48
CA ILE A 42 -7.48 -7.13 4.57
C ILE A 42 -6.81 -5.81 4.98
N THR A 43 -6.73 -5.53 6.28
CA THR A 43 -6.05 -4.33 6.79
C THR A 43 -4.57 -4.35 6.43
N VAL A 44 -3.87 -5.45 6.71
CA VAL A 44 -2.46 -5.62 6.34
C VAL A 44 -2.27 -5.49 4.82
N TYR A 45 -3.14 -6.14 4.03
CA TYR A 45 -3.08 -6.08 2.56
C TYR A 45 -3.24 -4.66 2.01
N LYS A 46 -4.07 -3.83 2.61
CA LYS A 46 -4.29 -2.45 2.14
C LYS A 46 -3.17 -1.50 2.58
N GLU A 47 -2.71 -1.64 3.82
CA GLU A 47 -1.75 -0.70 4.43
C GLU A 47 -0.27 -1.02 4.08
N VAL A 48 0.08 -2.33 3.93
CA VAL A 48 1.46 -2.74 3.64
C VAL A 48 1.99 -2.17 2.31
N PRO A 49 1.24 -2.19 1.19
CA PRO A 49 1.69 -1.61 -0.07
C PRO A 49 1.99 -0.11 0.03
N GLU A 50 1.13 0.64 0.71
CA GLU A 50 1.33 2.08 0.90
C GLU A 50 2.59 2.38 1.73
N GLN A 51 2.91 1.51 2.68
CA GLN A 51 4.12 1.65 3.51
C GLN A 51 5.37 1.19 2.77
N MET A 52 5.33 0.04 2.10
CA MET A 52 6.44 -0.43 1.27
C MET A 52 6.75 0.58 0.16
N GLY A 53 5.75 1.14 -0.49
CA GLY A 53 5.93 2.22 -1.46
C GLY A 53 6.64 3.45 -0.86
N ARG A 54 6.45 3.77 0.42
CA ARG A 54 7.19 4.82 1.12
C ARG A 54 8.63 4.42 1.45
N GLU A 55 8.88 3.16 1.78
CA GLU A 55 10.22 2.63 2.03
C GLU A 55 11.01 2.46 0.74
N PHE A 56 10.41 1.92 -0.33
CA PHE A 56 11.07 1.83 -1.63
C PHE A 56 11.43 3.20 -2.22
N ARG A 57 10.69 4.24 -1.89
CA ARG A 57 11.02 5.64 -2.26
C ARG A 57 12.29 6.15 -1.55
N ALA A 58 12.63 5.57 -0.40
CA ALA A 58 13.92 5.85 0.22
C ALA A 58 15.12 5.32 -0.58
N TYR A 59 14.87 4.49 -1.61
CA TYR A 59 15.91 3.95 -2.50
C TYR A 59 16.08 4.73 -3.82
N GLY A 60 15.38 5.85 -4.02
CA GLY A 60 15.61 6.71 -5.19
C GLY A 60 14.35 7.25 -5.87
N ALA A 61 14.55 7.93 -6.99
CA ALA A 61 13.48 8.44 -7.83
C ALA A 61 12.66 7.29 -8.44
N ASN A 62 11.32 7.42 -8.43
CA ASN A 62 10.41 6.49 -9.09
C ASN A 62 9.84 7.01 -10.42
N LEU A 63 10.06 8.31 -10.69
CA LEU A 63 9.68 8.94 -11.95
C LEU A 63 10.84 9.78 -12.45
N LEU A 64 11.18 9.62 -13.73
CA LEU A 64 12.15 10.44 -14.44
C LEU A 64 11.40 11.31 -15.45
N LEU A 65 11.69 12.58 -15.50
CA LEU A 65 11.26 13.46 -16.59
C LEU A 65 12.42 13.64 -17.53
N LEU A 66 12.30 13.09 -18.73
CA LEU A 66 13.30 13.15 -19.79
C LEU A 66 12.87 14.14 -20.87
N PRO A 67 13.77 14.66 -21.71
CA PRO A 67 13.40 15.43 -22.87
C PRO A 67 12.56 14.58 -23.83
N ALA A 68 11.55 15.19 -24.45
CA ALA A 68 10.79 14.53 -25.51
C ALA A 68 11.67 14.25 -26.74
N ASP A 69 11.20 13.33 -27.60
CA ASP A 69 11.94 12.88 -28.79
C ASP A 69 12.45 14.06 -29.63
N GLY A 70 13.75 14.02 -29.95
CA GLY A 70 14.44 15.04 -30.74
C GLY A 70 14.92 16.27 -29.96
N LYS A 71 14.70 16.33 -28.64
CA LYS A 71 15.26 17.39 -27.77
C LYS A 71 16.35 16.80 -26.86
N GLU A 72 17.41 17.57 -26.62
CA GLU A 72 18.49 17.17 -25.72
C GLU A 72 18.32 17.77 -24.31
N ARG A 73 17.51 18.81 -24.18
CA ARG A 73 17.32 19.57 -22.94
C ARG A 73 15.85 19.91 -22.72
N ILE A 74 15.50 20.17 -21.48
CA ILE A 74 14.20 20.61 -21.02
C ILE A 74 14.36 22.01 -20.43
N GLU A 75 13.44 22.92 -20.74
CA GLU A 75 13.39 24.22 -20.08
C GLU A 75 12.85 24.10 -18.66
N GLU A 76 13.45 24.79 -17.70
CA GLU A 76 12.95 24.81 -16.31
C GLU A 76 11.50 25.27 -16.21
N SER A 77 11.06 26.14 -17.13
CA SER A 77 9.67 26.60 -17.23
C SER A 77 8.69 25.45 -17.52
N GLU A 78 9.07 24.48 -18.35
CA GLU A 78 8.27 23.30 -18.68
C GLU A 78 8.24 22.30 -17.50
N ILE A 79 9.37 22.15 -16.82
CA ILE A 79 9.46 21.33 -15.60
C ILE A 79 8.56 21.90 -14.48
N ALA A 80 8.50 23.22 -14.32
CA ALA A 80 7.63 23.88 -13.37
C ALA A 80 6.15 23.55 -13.63
N LYS A 81 5.72 23.50 -14.89
CA LYS A 81 4.37 23.08 -15.27
C LYS A 81 4.12 21.62 -14.93
N ALA A 82 5.09 20.72 -15.21
CA ALA A 82 4.98 19.31 -14.85
C ALA A 82 4.85 19.14 -13.35
N TYR A 83 5.56 19.88 -12.53
CA TYR A 83 5.43 19.87 -11.07
C TYR A 83 4.03 20.32 -10.60
N GLN A 84 3.44 21.35 -11.23
CA GLN A 84 2.06 21.78 -10.92
C GLN A 84 1.03 20.69 -11.19
N MET A 85 1.23 19.88 -12.24
CA MET A 85 0.33 18.74 -12.51
C MET A 85 0.39 17.65 -11.44
N MET A 86 1.48 17.59 -10.68
CA MET A 86 1.71 16.63 -9.60
C MET A 86 1.32 17.17 -8.22
N GLU A 87 0.87 18.43 -8.07
CA GLU A 87 0.53 19.04 -6.77
C GLU A 87 -0.54 18.29 -5.97
N ASN A 88 -1.41 17.52 -6.64
CA ASN A 88 -2.40 16.69 -5.97
C ASN A 88 -1.82 15.42 -5.34
N HIS A 89 -0.54 15.13 -5.54
CA HIS A 89 0.17 13.97 -4.99
C HIS A 89 1.22 14.45 -3.99
N GLU A 90 1.54 13.61 -3.03
CA GLU A 90 2.61 13.89 -2.08
C GLU A 90 3.98 13.76 -2.79
N LEU A 91 4.62 14.90 -3.08
CA LEU A 91 5.98 14.98 -3.61
C LEU A 91 6.97 14.89 -2.47
N VAL A 92 7.78 13.83 -2.44
CA VAL A 92 8.86 13.66 -1.45
C VAL A 92 10.06 14.51 -1.81
N GLY A 93 10.42 14.58 -3.11
CA GLY A 93 11.50 15.40 -3.63
C GLY A 93 11.49 15.47 -5.16
N LYS A 94 12.14 16.50 -5.68
CA LYS A 94 12.22 16.82 -7.11
C LYS A 94 13.61 17.39 -7.43
N ALA A 95 14.49 16.54 -7.93
CA ALA A 95 15.87 16.91 -8.23
C ALA A 95 16.08 17.10 -9.73
N PRO A 96 16.26 18.33 -10.21
CA PRO A 96 16.70 18.62 -11.58
C PRO A 96 18.18 18.26 -11.74
N PHE A 97 18.53 17.78 -12.93
CA PHE A 97 19.91 17.50 -13.31
C PHE A 97 20.23 18.13 -14.68
N LEU A 98 21.35 18.83 -14.73
CA LEU A 98 22.04 19.19 -15.96
C LEU A 98 23.32 18.36 -16.05
N TYR A 99 23.47 17.53 -17.07
CA TYR A 99 24.68 16.75 -17.30
C TYR A 99 25.49 17.32 -18.44
N GLU A 100 26.78 17.64 -18.18
CA GLU A 100 27.70 18.17 -19.17
C GLU A 100 29.01 17.37 -19.18
N ARG A 101 29.56 17.21 -20.39
CA ARG A 101 30.87 16.59 -20.58
C ARG A 101 31.94 17.68 -20.46
N LEU A 102 32.60 17.71 -19.35
CA LEU A 102 33.69 18.62 -19.04
C LEU A 102 35.02 17.88 -18.93
N ARG A 103 36.10 18.59 -18.69
CA ARG A 103 37.39 17.99 -18.37
C ARG A 103 37.82 18.35 -16.97
N ILE A 104 38.40 17.40 -16.27
CA ILE A 104 39.16 17.60 -15.03
C ILE A 104 40.60 17.23 -15.31
N ASN A 105 41.53 18.18 -15.20
CA ASN A 105 42.92 17.92 -15.50
C ASN A 105 43.11 17.23 -16.87
N GLU A 106 42.53 17.80 -17.91
CA GLU A 106 42.55 17.33 -19.30
C GLU A 106 41.79 16.01 -19.58
N SER A 107 41.33 15.30 -18.53
CA SER A 107 40.58 14.04 -18.68
C SER A 107 39.09 14.30 -18.76
N PRO A 108 38.36 13.70 -19.72
CA PRO A 108 36.92 13.86 -19.84
C PRO A 108 36.17 13.25 -18.67
N VAL A 109 35.23 14.00 -18.10
CA VAL A 109 34.39 13.61 -16.98
C VAL A 109 32.98 14.12 -17.22
N LEU A 110 31.96 13.32 -16.83
CA LEU A 110 30.60 13.79 -16.79
C LEU A 110 30.35 14.53 -15.47
N VAL A 111 29.93 15.78 -15.59
CA VAL A 111 29.59 16.63 -14.43
C VAL A 111 28.09 16.87 -14.40
N GLY A 112 27.47 16.56 -13.27
CA GLY A 112 26.05 16.81 -13.02
C GLY A 112 25.86 18.07 -12.17
N GLY A 113 25.08 19.02 -12.65
CA GLY A 113 24.56 20.13 -11.85
C GLY A 113 23.21 19.76 -11.27
N THR A 114 23.01 19.92 -9.95
CA THR A 114 21.74 19.56 -9.30
C THR A 114 21.48 20.44 -8.08
N ASP A 115 20.25 20.37 -7.54
CA ASP A 115 19.88 20.96 -6.25
C ASP A 115 20.13 19.94 -5.13
N PHE A 116 21.12 20.20 -4.27
CA PHE A 116 21.49 19.28 -3.20
C PHE A 116 20.48 19.20 -2.05
N GLU A 117 19.61 20.19 -1.86
CA GLU A 117 18.53 20.10 -0.89
C GLU A 117 17.48 19.08 -1.35
N GLU A 118 17.18 19.08 -2.63
CA GLU A 118 16.25 18.10 -3.23
C GLU A 118 16.89 16.71 -3.39
N ILE A 119 18.19 16.63 -3.71
CA ILE A 119 18.90 15.35 -3.81
C ILE A 119 18.87 14.57 -2.48
N ARG A 120 19.00 15.23 -1.36
CA ARG A 120 18.89 14.57 -0.04
C ARG A 120 17.55 13.87 0.15
N LYS A 121 16.48 14.37 -0.45
CA LYS A 121 15.14 13.79 -0.39
C LYS A 121 14.95 12.68 -1.42
N VAL A 122 15.47 12.90 -2.65
CA VAL A 122 15.32 11.96 -3.78
C VAL A 122 16.29 10.79 -3.69
N CYS A 123 17.54 11.02 -3.27
CA CYS A 123 18.62 10.04 -3.22
C CYS A 123 19.24 9.94 -1.81
N PRO A 124 18.49 9.53 -0.78
CA PRO A 124 18.98 9.47 0.60
C PRO A 124 20.10 8.42 0.80
N TYR A 125 20.30 7.54 -0.17
CA TYR A 125 21.36 6.54 -0.17
C TYR A 125 22.76 7.10 -0.53
N TRP A 126 22.85 8.36 -0.92
CA TRP A 126 24.14 8.99 -1.17
C TRP A 126 24.93 9.16 0.13
N GLN A 127 25.98 8.36 0.28
CA GLN A 127 26.88 8.47 1.41
C GLN A 127 28.01 9.44 1.09
N ILE A 128 28.13 10.51 1.88
CA ILE A 128 29.08 11.59 1.62
C ILE A 128 30.11 11.65 2.73
N THR A 129 31.39 11.65 2.32
CA THR A 129 32.51 11.97 3.19
C THR A 129 32.92 13.42 2.94
N GLY A 130 32.70 14.31 3.89
CA GLY A 130 32.84 15.76 3.74
C GLY A 130 31.47 16.45 3.82
N ALA A 131 31.24 17.43 2.97
CA ALA A 131 29.99 18.19 2.91
C ALA A 131 29.41 18.24 1.49
N PHE A 132 28.09 18.47 1.39
CA PHE A 132 27.47 18.81 0.13
C PHE A 132 27.94 20.19 -0.32
N PRO A 133 28.08 20.44 -1.65
CA PRO A 133 28.33 21.77 -2.18
C PRO A 133 27.26 22.77 -1.73
N GLU A 134 27.68 23.94 -1.34
CA GLU A 134 26.77 25.03 -0.99
C GLU A 134 26.23 25.71 -2.26
N LYS A 135 24.97 26.13 -2.19
CA LYS A 135 24.28 26.78 -3.31
C LYS A 135 25.03 28.01 -3.80
N GLY A 136 25.27 28.07 -5.10
CA GLY A 136 25.94 29.18 -5.75
C GLY A 136 27.47 29.26 -5.53
N LYS A 137 28.05 28.34 -4.77
CA LYS A 137 29.51 28.30 -4.61
C LYS A 137 30.15 27.36 -5.63
N LYS A 138 31.40 27.69 -6.04
CA LYS A 138 32.20 26.84 -6.92
C LYS A 138 32.81 25.66 -6.13
N GLU A 139 31.91 24.81 -5.65
CA GLU A 139 32.23 23.60 -4.92
C GLU A 139 31.79 22.41 -5.75
N ILE A 140 32.52 21.29 -5.63
CA ILE A 140 32.25 20.07 -6.39
C ILE A 140 32.31 18.87 -5.46
N LEU A 141 31.38 17.95 -5.66
CA LEU A 141 31.35 16.64 -5.03
C LEU A 141 31.90 15.64 -6.04
N LEU A 142 32.93 14.89 -5.69
CA LEU A 142 33.50 13.89 -6.57
C LEU A 142 32.97 12.49 -6.22
N GLY A 143 32.62 11.71 -7.23
CA GLY A 143 32.40 10.28 -7.05
C GLY A 143 33.66 9.57 -6.55
N ALA A 144 33.48 8.49 -5.78
CA ALA A 144 34.62 7.81 -5.14
C ALA A 144 35.64 7.31 -6.15
N GLU A 145 35.21 6.80 -7.32
CA GLU A 145 36.13 6.36 -8.39
C GLU A 145 36.93 7.53 -8.98
N LEU A 146 36.28 8.71 -9.16
CA LEU A 146 36.99 9.90 -9.62
C LEU A 146 37.96 10.45 -8.57
N ALA A 147 37.53 10.46 -7.30
CA ALA A 147 38.37 10.91 -6.21
C ALA A 147 39.63 10.07 -6.08
N GLU A 148 39.50 8.75 -6.24
CA GLU A 148 40.64 7.82 -6.26
C GLU A 148 41.53 8.06 -7.49
N LYS A 149 40.96 8.20 -8.69
CA LYS A 149 41.68 8.45 -9.94
C LYS A 149 42.52 9.72 -9.88
N TYR A 150 41.97 10.81 -9.32
CA TYR A 150 42.64 12.10 -9.21
C TYR A 150 43.38 12.29 -7.87
N GLN A 151 43.38 11.30 -6.98
CA GLN A 151 43.92 11.41 -5.63
C GLN A 151 43.40 12.63 -4.86
N ALA A 152 42.15 13.02 -5.15
CA ALA A 152 41.56 14.20 -4.56
C ALA A 152 40.88 13.86 -3.22
N LYS A 153 40.96 14.80 -2.29
CA LYS A 153 40.32 14.72 -0.97
C LYS A 153 39.42 15.93 -0.76
N ALA A 154 38.51 15.86 0.20
CA ALA A 154 37.76 17.04 0.61
C ALA A 154 38.74 18.19 0.97
N GLY A 155 38.49 19.38 0.44
CA GLY A 155 39.38 20.53 0.53
C GLY A 155 40.41 20.69 -0.62
N SER A 156 40.58 19.69 -1.48
CA SER A 156 41.41 19.81 -2.69
C SER A 156 40.78 20.75 -3.72
N SER A 157 41.59 21.33 -4.59
CA SER A 157 41.11 22.11 -5.73
C SER A 157 41.25 21.29 -7.01
N VAL A 158 40.26 21.38 -7.89
CA VAL A 158 40.26 20.78 -9.23
C VAL A 158 39.96 21.87 -10.27
N VAL A 159 40.56 21.78 -11.45
CA VAL A 159 40.27 22.69 -12.56
C VAL A 159 39.26 22.02 -13.48
N LEU A 160 38.12 22.65 -13.69
CA LEU A 160 37.13 22.27 -14.69
C LEU A 160 37.32 23.10 -15.97
N GLU A 161 37.30 22.41 -17.09
CA GLU A 161 37.43 23.00 -18.42
C GLU A 161 36.20 22.66 -19.28
N THR A 162 35.70 23.67 -20.03
CA THR A 162 34.63 23.42 -21.04
C THR A 162 35.29 23.05 -22.36
N GLY A 163 34.75 22.02 -23.04
CA GLY A 163 35.32 21.50 -24.29
C GLY A 163 35.29 22.49 -25.46
N GLU A 164 34.29 23.37 -25.53
CA GLU A 164 34.08 24.28 -26.68
C GLU A 164 34.65 25.67 -26.53
N SER A 165 34.71 26.26 -25.34
CA SER A 165 35.12 27.63 -25.12
C SER A 165 36.45 27.79 -24.39
N ALA A 166 37.17 26.69 -24.10
CA ALA A 166 38.40 26.70 -23.30
C ALA A 166 38.29 27.53 -22.00
N LYS A 167 37.09 27.62 -21.42
CA LYS A 167 36.87 28.31 -20.16
C LYS A 167 37.30 27.39 -19.03
N GLU A 168 38.23 27.87 -18.22
CA GLU A 168 38.74 27.13 -17.07
C GLU A 168 38.29 27.83 -15.79
N GLU A 169 37.84 27.04 -14.83
CA GLU A 169 37.49 27.52 -13.49
C GLU A 169 37.95 26.54 -12.41
N ILE A 170 38.34 27.10 -11.28
CA ILE A 170 38.80 26.31 -10.13
C ILE A 170 37.61 26.03 -9.23
N PHE A 171 37.39 24.74 -8.91
CA PHE A 171 36.40 24.26 -7.97
C PHE A 171 37.06 23.64 -6.75
N THR A 172 36.48 23.86 -5.59
CA THR A 172 36.92 23.21 -4.35
C THR A 172 36.13 21.92 -4.13
N VAL A 173 36.82 20.82 -3.88
CA VAL A 173 36.17 19.54 -3.55
C VAL A 173 35.55 19.63 -2.16
N SER A 174 34.21 19.69 -2.07
CA SER A 174 33.48 19.76 -0.79
C SER A 174 33.38 18.40 -0.12
N GLY A 175 33.33 17.32 -0.91
CA GLY A 175 33.22 15.96 -0.39
C GLY A 175 33.36 14.91 -1.48
N ILE A 176 33.26 13.64 -1.04
CA ILE A 176 33.34 12.45 -1.88
C ILE A 176 32.07 11.64 -1.67
N ILE A 177 31.41 11.26 -2.78
CA ILE A 177 30.18 10.47 -2.75
C ILE A 177 30.47 8.99 -2.98
N ARG A 178 29.81 8.13 -2.19
CA ARG A 178 29.73 6.68 -2.37
C ARG A 178 28.30 6.24 -2.48
N THR A 179 27.98 5.47 -3.51
CA THR A 179 26.62 4.95 -3.76
C THR A 179 26.61 3.46 -4.07
N GLY A 180 27.78 2.88 -4.41
CA GLY A 180 27.87 1.54 -4.98
C GLY A 180 27.40 1.46 -6.44
N GLY A 181 27.14 2.57 -7.09
CA GLY A 181 26.60 2.67 -8.43
C GLY A 181 27.44 3.52 -9.39
N LYS A 182 26.90 3.78 -10.56
CA LYS A 182 27.57 4.56 -11.63
C LYS A 182 27.82 6.01 -11.25
N GLU A 183 27.11 6.53 -10.27
CA GLU A 183 27.24 7.88 -9.75
C GLU A 183 28.66 8.14 -9.21
N GLU A 184 29.38 7.09 -8.82
CA GLU A 184 30.78 7.19 -8.35
C GLU A 184 31.78 7.54 -9.46
N GLN A 185 31.37 7.45 -10.73
CA GLN A 185 32.15 7.84 -11.91
C GLN A 185 31.91 9.29 -12.35
N PHE A 186 31.04 10.03 -11.65
CA PHE A 186 30.64 11.39 -12.02
C PHE A 186 31.09 12.37 -10.95
N ALA A 187 31.09 13.65 -11.34
CA ALA A 187 31.26 14.76 -10.41
C ALA A 187 29.95 15.57 -10.35
N TYR A 188 29.67 16.20 -9.22
CA TYR A 188 28.44 16.96 -9.03
C TYR A 188 28.71 18.33 -8.44
N THR A 189 28.02 19.35 -8.94
CA THR A 189 28.06 20.72 -8.43
C THR A 189 26.66 21.32 -8.37
N ASP A 190 26.52 22.51 -7.81
CA ASP A 190 25.25 23.23 -7.81
C ASP A 190 24.76 23.49 -9.23
N LEU A 191 23.44 23.34 -9.47
CA LEU A 191 22.85 23.51 -10.79
C LEU A 191 23.12 24.87 -11.40
N SER A 192 22.92 25.92 -10.63
CA SER A 192 23.10 27.32 -11.12
C SER A 192 24.56 27.62 -11.48
N VAL A 193 25.49 27.02 -10.74
CA VAL A 193 26.92 27.15 -11.00
C VAL A 193 27.31 26.48 -12.31
N LEU A 194 26.79 25.25 -12.55
CA LEU A 194 27.06 24.54 -13.80
C LEU A 194 26.43 25.25 -14.99
N GLN A 195 25.17 25.67 -14.87
CA GLN A 195 24.45 26.40 -15.90
C GLN A 195 25.23 27.71 -16.32
N GLY A 196 25.65 28.51 -15.34
CA GLY A 196 26.43 29.71 -15.61
C GLY A 196 27.83 29.44 -16.17
N PHE A 197 28.46 28.31 -15.77
CA PHE A 197 29.78 27.92 -16.28
C PHE A 197 29.70 27.47 -17.75
N THR A 198 28.64 26.71 -18.11
CA THR A 198 28.48 26.15 -19.46
C THR A 198 27.64 27.03 -20.38
N GLY A 199 27.03 28.11 -19.89
CA GLY A 199 26.15 28.99 -20.66
C GLY A 199 24.78 28.38 -20.96
N GLN A 200 24.34 27.44 -20.14
CA GLN A 200 23.07 26.70 -20.31
C GLN A 200 22.01 27.10 -19.26
N GLU A 201 21.91 28.43 -19.03
CA GLU A 201 20.96 28.95 -18.03
C GLU A 201 19.51 28.56 -18.34
N GLY A 202 18.78 28.08 -17.31
CA GLY A 202 17.39 27.69 -17.43
C GLY A 202 17.14 26.36 -18.16
N LEU A 203 18.21 25.61 -18.49
CA LEU A 203 18.10 24.28 -19.14
C LEU A 203 18.55 23.18 -18.21
N ILE A 204 17.88 22.02 -18.31
CA ILE A 204 18.22 20.79 -17.61
C ILE A 204 18.20 19.58 -18.57
N SER A 205 18.95 18.55 -18.22
CA SER A 205 18.97 17.30 -18.99
C SER A 205 17.83 16.37 -18.60
N MET A 206 17.46 16.35 -17.33
CA MET A 206 16.39 15.50 -16.78
C MET A 206 16.01 15.96 -15.38
N ALA A 207 14.85 15.51 -14.89
CA ALA A 207 14.52 15.62 -13.48
C ALA A 207 14.20 14.24 -12.87
N GLN A 208 14.73 14.00 -11.68
CA GLN A 208 14.43 12.82 -10.87
C GLN A 208 13.39 13.20 -9.82
N ILE A 209 12.30 12.45 -9.76
CA ILE A 209 11.18 12.75 -8.88
C ILE A 209 10.91 11.52 -8.01
N SER A 210 10.73 11.77 -6.72
CA SER A 210 10.17 10.83 -5.77
C SER A 210 8.76 11.27 -5.40
N ILE A 211 7.74 10.55 -5.88
CA ILE A 211 6.33 10.86 -5.73
C ILE A 211 5.57 9.68 -5.10
N VAL A 212 4.63 9.99 -4.20
CA VAL A 212 3.72 9.01 -3.61
C VAL A 212 2.53 8.80 -4.55
N ALA A 213 2.66 7.85 -5.48
CA ALA A 213 1.60 7.52 -6.42
C ALA A 213 1.65 6.02 -6.77
N SER A 214 0.50 5.44 -7.06
CA SER A 214 0.41 4.08 -7.60
C SER A 214 0.86 4.05 -9.06
N SER A 215 1.19 2.86 -9.58
CA SER A 215 1.57 2.71 -11.00
C SER A 215 0.50 3.21 -11.96
N GLN A 216 -0.80 3.04 -11.61
CA GLN A 216 -1.91 3.54 -12.42
C GLN A 216 -2.01 5.07 -12.42
N GLU A 217 -1.75 5.71 -11.28
CA GLU A 217 -1.70 7.17 -11.18
C GLU A 217 -0.52 7.75 -11.95
N LEU A 218 0.65 7.09 -11.92
CA LEU A 218 1.80 7.48 -12.72
C LEU A 218 1.54 7.37 -14.22
N GLU A 219 0.86 6.31 -14.68
CA GLU A 219 0.43 6.17 -16.08
C GLU A 219 -0.59 7.25 -16.49
N MET A 220 -1.50 7.63 -15.59
CA MET A 220 -2.44 8.74 -15.85
C MET A 220 -1.73 10.10 -15.92
N LEU A 221 -0.70 10.31 -15.10
CA LEU A 221 0.14 11.51 -15.15
C LEU A 221 0.92 11.59 -16.46
N ASP A 222 1.49 10.46 -16.92
CA ASP A 222 2.16 10.34 -18.22
C ASP A 222 1.24 10.79 -19.36
N GLN A 223 0.04 10.18 -19.47
CA GLN A 223 -0.96 10.54 -20.48
C GLN A 223 -1.42 12.01 -20.38
N LYS A 224 -1.47 12.57 -19.19
CA LYS A 224 -1.85 13.97 -18.99
C LYS A 224 -0.77 14.93 -19.48
N MET A 225 0.50 14.62 -19.19
CA MET A 225 1.65 15.42 -19.67
C MET A 225 1.78 15.36 -21.19
N GLU A 226 1.54 14.19 -21.80
CA GLU A 226 1.53 14.02 -23.24
C GLU A 226 0.43 14.88 -23.91
N LYS A 227 -0.77 14.93 -23.33
CA LYS A 227 -1.89 15.78 -23.85
C LYS A 227 -1.61 17.28 -23.79
N GLU A 228 -0.87 17.74 -22.82
CA GLU A 228 -0.48 19.13 -22.66
C GLU A 228 0.68 19.54 -23.59
N HIS A 229 1.14 18.60 -24.46
CA HIS A 229 2.25 18.83 -25.40
C HIS A 229 3.51 19.42 -24.77
N LEU A 230 3.81 19.02 -23.53
CA LEU A 230 5.07 19.37 -22.89
C LEU A 230 6.24 18.70 -23.62
N SER A 231 7.37 19.39 -23.73
CA SER A 231 8.60 18.81 -24.27
C SER A 231 9.27 17.82 -23.32
N ILE A 232 8.47 17.07 -22.58
CA ILE A 232 8.88 16.16 -21.51
C ILE A 232 8.29 14.80 -21.80
N HIS A 233 9.10 13.76 -21.64
CA HIS A 233 8.68 12.36 -21.67
C HIS A 233 8.84 11.78 -20.25
N PRO A 234 7.75 11.55 -19.50
CA PRO A 234 7.80 10.91 -18.21
C PRO A 234 8.19 9.44 -18.38
N GLN A 235 9.18 8.98 -17.64
CA GLN A 235 9.61 7.59 -17.62
C GLN A 235 9.50 7.03 -16.21
N ILE A 236 8.60 6.06 -16.03
CA ILE A 236 8.48 5.34 -14.76
C ILE A 236 9.68 4.41 -14.61
N VAL A 237 10.35 4.46 -13.45
CA VAL A 237 11.46 3.57 -13.14
C VAL A 237 10.92 2.17 -12.86
N LYS A 238 10.73 1.40 -13.93
CA LYS A 238 10.06 0.08 -13.93
C LYS A 238 10.69 -0.95 -12.99
N GLN A 239 11.98 -0.82 -12.67
CA GLN A 239 12.67 -1.81 -11.86
C GLN A 239 12.16 -1.82 -10.40
N ILE A 240 11.80 -0.67 -9.87
CA ILE A 240 11.18 -0.54 -8.53
C ILE A 240 9.70 -0.94 -8.62
N ALA A 241 8.97 -0.40 -9.60
CA ALA A 241 7.54 -0.67 -9.80
C ALA A 241 7.25 -2.15 -10.15
N ALA A 242 8.07 -2.82 -10.96
CA ALA A 242 7.88 -4.22 -11.32
C ALA A 242 8.15 -5.19 -10.15
N SER A 243 9.17 -4.90 -9.34
CA SER A 243 9.45 -5.68 -8.12
C SER A 243 8.31 -5.52 -7.10
N GLU A 244 7.82 -4.32 -6.93
CA GLU A 244 6.68 -4.00 -6.06
C GLU A 244 5.41 -4.74 -6.51
N GLN A 245 5.01 -4.64 -7.77
CA GLN A 245 3.82 -5.32 -8.31
C GLN A 245 3.91 -6.85 -8.18
N THR A 246 5.08 -7.44 -8.42
CA THR A 246 5.27 -8.89 -8.31
C THR A 246 5.13 -9.36 -6.86
N VAL A 247 5.72 -8.66 -5.90
CA VAL A 247 5.61 -8.99 -4.47
C VAL A 247 4.18 -8.76 -3.98
N LEU A 248 3.57 -7.63 -4.33
CA LEU A 248 2.20 -7.31 -3.94
C LEU A 248 1.19 -8.30 -4.53
N GLY A 249 1.35 -8.70 -5.81
CA GLY A 249 0.50 -9.70 -6.44
C GLY A 249 0.58 -11.07 -5.74
N LYS A 250 1.76 -11.50 -5.31
CA LYS A 250 1.93 -12.75 -4.54
C LYS A 250 1.31 -12.64 -3.15
N LEU A 251 1.47 -11.52 -2.46
CA LEU A 251 0.83 -11.26 -1.17
C LEU A 251 -0.70 -11.25 -1.30
N GLN A 252 -1.23 -10.61 -2.35
CA GLN A 252 -2.66 -10.59 -2.65
C GLN A 252 -3.22 -12.01 -2.85
N ALA A 253 -2.55 -12.83 -3.65
CA ALA A 253 -2.95 -14.22 -3.87
C ALA A 253 -2.94 -15.03 -2.57
N LEU A 254 -1.93 -14.84 -1.72
CA LEU A 254 -1.83 -15.50 -0.43
C LEU A 254 -2.96 -15.07 0.53
N VAL A 255 -3.23 -13.77 0.64
CA VAL A 255 -4.34 -13.23 1.46
C VAL A 255 -5.68 -13.78 0.99
N LEU A 256 -5.92 -13.80 -0.33
CA LEU A 256 -7.15 -14.34 -0.91
C LEU A 256 -7.28 -15.85 -0.61
N LEU A 257 -6.22 -16.62 -0.80
CA LEU A 257 -6.21 -18.06 -0.51
C LEU A 257 -6.52 -18.35 0.97
N VAL A 258 -5.85 -17.69 1.89
CA VAL A 258 -6.10 -17.82 3.34
C VAL A 258 -7.52 -17.42 3.67
N THR A 259 -8.02 -16.31 3.11
CA THR A 259 -9.39 -15.83 3.34
C THR A 259 -10.42 -16.87 2.88
N VAL A 260 -10.25 -17.48 1.71
CA VAL A 260 -11.16 -18.52 1.20
C VAL A 260 -11.13 -19.76 2.10
N ILE A 261 -9.96 -20.22 2.53
CA ILE A 261 -9.84 -21.37 3.44
C ILE A 261 -10.55 -21.07 4.76
N VAL A 262 -10.34 -19.90 5.35
CA VAL A 262 -10.96 -19.50 6.62
C VAL A 262 -12.48 -19.38 6.49
N LEU A 263 -12.98 -18.84 5.38
CA LEU A 263 -14.41 -18.77 5.09
C LEU A 263 -15.03 -20.16 5.00
N LEU A 264 -14.36 -21.12 4.31
CA LEU A 264 -14.82 -22.50 4.21
C LEU A 264 -14.84 -23.19 5.57
N LEU A 265 -13.79 -23.03 6.38
CA LEU A 265 -13.73 -23.58 7.73
C LEU A 265 -14.83 -23.01 8.63
N THR A 266 -15.05 -21.70 8.57
CA THR A 266 -16.13 -21.01 9.32
C THR A 266 -17.50 -21.54 8.88
N LEU A 267 -17.73 -21.68 7.57
CA LEU A 267 -18.97 -22.21 7.01
C LEU A 267 -19.26 -23.63 7.50
N VAL A 268 -18.26 -24.52 7.48
CA VAL A 268 -18.38 -25.91 7.98
C VAL A 268 -18.65 -25.90 9.48
N CYS A 269 -17.90 -25.16 10.27
CA CYS A 269 -18.04 -25.11 11.72
C CYS A 269 -19.41 -24.57 12.16
N VAL A 270 -19.88 -23.49 11.57
CA VAL A 270 -21.21 -22.93 11.85
C VAL A 270 -22.31 -23.88 11.36
N GLY A 271 -22.15 -24.49 10.17
CA GLY A 271 -23.11 -25.42 9.60
C GLY A 271 -23.28 -26.67 10.45
N THR A 272 -22.20 -27.26 10.93
CA THR A 272 -22.25 -28.45 11.84
C THR A 272 -22.89 -28.08 13.18
N THR A 273 -22.51 -26.97 13.79
CA THR A 273 -23.10 -26.50 15.04
C THR A 273 -24.60 -26.24 14.89
N MET A 274 -25.04 -25.61 13.80
CA MET A 274 -26.46 -25.37 13.54
C MET A 274 -27.22 -26.65 13.24
N THR A 275 -26.60 -27.64 12.60
CA THR A 275 -27.20 -28.96 12.40
C THR A 275 -27.48 -29.64 13.72
N GLU A 276 -26.55 -29.60 14.67
CA GLU A 276 -26.76 -30.12 16.01
C GLU A 276 -27.89 -29.39 16.76
N VAL A 277 -27.92 -28.05 16.69
CA VAL A 277 -28.97 -27.24 17.31
C VAL A 277 -30.35 -27.61 16.75
N VAL A 278 -30.48 -27.77 15.43
CA VAL A 278 -31.72 -28.20 14.77
C VAL A 278 -32.11 -29.58 15.23
N SER A 279 -31.18 -30.55 15.30
CA SER A 279 -31.44 -31.93 15.75
C SER A 279 -31.97 -31.98 17.19
N GLU A 280 -31.37 -31.24 18.10
CA GLU A 280 -31.81 -31.15 19.49
C GLU A 280 -33.18 -30.49 19.67
N ARG A 281 -33.50 -29.52 18.81
CA ARG A 281 -34.78 -28.79 18.84
C ARG A 281 -35.88 -29.47 17.99
N ARG A 282 -35.62 -30.69 17.48
CA ARG A 282 -36.53 -31.40 16.58
C ARG A 282 -37.94 -31.56 17.18
N LYS A 283 -38.02 -31.90 18.51
CA LYS A 283 -39.30 -32.02 19.22
C LYS A 283 -40.03 -30.65 19.33
N GLU A 284 -39.31 -29.60 19.64
CA GLU A 284 -39.84 -28.23 19.70
C GLU A 284 -40.37 -27.75 18.34
N ILE A 285 -39.61 -28.05 17.28
CA ILE A 285 -39.99 -27.71 15.90
C ILE A 285 -41.27 -28.48 15.51
N GLY A 286 -41.34 -29.80 15.85
CA GLY A 286 -42.52 -30.61 15.60
C GLY A 286 -43.76 -30.09 16.30
N LEU A 287 -43.65 -29.69 17.59
CA LEU A 287 -44.73 -29.08 18.35
C LEU A 287 -45.19 -27.76 17.77
N LYS A 288 -44.24 -26.86 17.42
CA LYS A 288 -44.57 -25.57 16.78
C LYS A 288 -45.33 -25.77 15.47
N LYS A 289 -44.95 -26.77 14.66
CA LYS A 289 -45.66 -27.10 13.42
C LYS A 289 -47.04 -27.70 13.69
N ALA A 290 -47.21 -28.56 14.69
CA ALA A 290 -48.51 -29.09 15.09
C ALA A 290 -49.47 -27.98 15.54
N LEU A 291 -48.93 -26.87 16.12
CA LEU A 291 -49.65 -25.67 16.49
C LEU A 291 -49.87 -24.66 15.32
N GLY A 292 -49.49 -25.03 14.10
CA GLY A 292 -49.74 -24.23 12.90
C GLY A 292 -48.58 -23.30 12.46
N ALA A 293 -47.38 -23.47 13.00
CA ALA A 293 -46.24 -22.68 12.54
C ALA A 293 -45.88 -23.03 11.09
N THR A 294 -45.72 -21.99 10.23
CA THR A 294 -45.33 -22.16 8.84
C THR A 294 -43.82 -22.44 8.71
N ASN A 295 -43.44 -23.15 7.64
CA ASN A 295 -42.05 -23.41 7.33
C ASN A 295 -41.20 -22.14 7.24
N ARG A 296 -41.76 -21.03 6.74
CA ARG A 296 -41.11 -19.70 6.67
C ARG A 296 -40.83 -19.11 8.06
N HIS A 297 -41.73 -19.36 9.01
CA HIS A 297 -41.57 -18.89 10.39
C HIS A 297 -40.40 -19.61 11.08
N ILE A 298 -40.34 -20.94 10.94
CA ILE A 298 -39.25 -21.76 11.48
C ILE A 298 -37.92 -21.40 10.84
N ALA A 299 -37.90 -21.28 9.51
CA ALA A 299 -36.68 -20.86 8.79
C ALA A 299 -36.20 -19.47 9.27
N GLY A 300 -37.12 -18.50 9.41
CA GLY A 300 -36.80 -17.15 9.88
C GLY A 300 -36.22 -17.11 11.29
N GLU A 301 -36.65 -18.03 12.18
CA GLU A 301 -36.10 -18.16 13.55
C GLU A 301 -34.62 -18.55 13.50
N PHE A 302 -34.24 -19.61 12.75
CA PHE A 302 -32.87 -20.09 12.64
C PHE A 302 -31.97 -19.12 11.86
N PHE A 303 -32.48 -18.50 10.80
CA PHE A 303 -31.72 -17.44 10.09
C PHE A 303 -31.48 -16.24 11.00
N GLY A 304 -32.45 -15.85 11.83
CA GLY A 304 -32.28 -14.77 12.80
C GLY A 304 -31.21 -15.07 13.84
N GLU A 305 -31.20 -16.32 14.38
CA GLU A 305 -30.17 -16.78 15.30
C GLU A 305 -28.77 -16.70 14.65
N SER A 306 -28.63 -17.16 13.41
CA SER A 306 -27.40 -17.14 12.64
C SER A 306 -26.93 -15.73 12.31
N CYS A 307 -27.82 -14.84 11.91
CA CYS A 307 -27.47 -13.43 11.64
C CYS A 307 -27.01 -12.73 12.91
N MET A 308 -27.60 -13.00 14.07
CA MET A 308 -27.13 -12.47 15.35
C MET A 308 -25.73 -13.02 15.72
N LEU A 309 -25.48 -14.31 15.50
CA LEU A 309 -24.15 -14.88 15.69
C LEU A 309 -23.12 -14.22 14.76
N GLY A 310 -23.49 -14.05 13.49
CA GLY A 310 -22.67 -13.36 12.50
C GLY A 310 -22.35 -11.92 12.88
N LEU A 311 -23.35 -11.20 13.38
CA LEU A 311 -23.22 -9.82 13.83
C LEU A 311 -22.30 -9.70 15.06
N ILE A 312 -22.59 -10.48 16.11
CA ILE A 312 -21.81 -10.42 17.36
C ILE A 312 -20.38 -10.92 17.12
N GLY A 313 -20.25 -12.08 16.44
CA GLY A 313 -18.95 -12.64 16.08
C GLY A 313 -18.16 -11.72 15.14
N GLY A 314 -18.83 -11.10 14.18
CA GLY A 314 -18.25 -10.12 13.27
C GLY A 314 -17.72 -8.87 14.01
N ILE A 315 -18.46 -8.32 14.96
CA ILE A 315 -18.03 -7.16 15.76
C ILE A 315 -16.81 -7.53 16.62
N ILE A 316 -16.88 -8.64 17.36
CA ILE A 316 -15.78 -9.11 18.21
C ILE A 316 -14.56 -9.42 17.34
N GLY A 317 -14.76 -10.15 16.24
CA GLY A 317 -13.69 -10.54 15.34
C GLY A 317 -13.02 -9.33 14.66
N THR A 318 -13.79 -8.36 14.21
CA THR A 318 -13.25 -7.13 13.64
C THR A 318 -12.44 -6.34 14.67
N GLY A 319 -12.90 -6.26 15.93
CA GLY A 319 -12.16 -5.63 17.01
C GLY A 319 -10.83 -6.35 17.31
N CYS A 320 -10.85 -7.68 17.40
CA CYS A 320 -9.64 -8.49 17.56
C CYS A 320 -8.70 -8.40 16.35
N GLY A 321 -9.26 -8.35 15.13
CA GLY A 321 -8.49 -8.17 13.89
C GLY A 321 -7.78 -6.83 13.85
N TYR A 322 -8.40 -5.80 14.39
CA TYR A 322 -7.75 -4.49 14.57
C TYR A 322 -6.58 -4.55 15.55
N LEU A 323 -6.78 -5.13 16.71
CA LEU A 323 -5.70 -5.30 17.68
C LEU A 323 -4.54 -6.11 17.10
N PHE A 324 -4.85 -7.14 16.31
CA PHE A 324 -3.84 -7.91 15.58
C PHE A 324 -3.10 -7.04 14.55
N ALA A 325 -3.82 -6.28 13.72
CA ALA A 325 -3.22 -5.39 12.73
C ALA A 325 -2.35 -4.31 13.39
N LEU A 326 -2.80 -3.73 14.53
CA LEU A 326 -1.99 -2.78 15.31
C LEU A 326 -0.69 -3.40 15.82
N THR A 327 -0.74 -4.62 16.37
CA THR A 327 0.46 -5.31 16.87
C THR A 327 1.45 -5.61 15.73
N VAL A 328 0.97 -6.07 14.59
CA VAL A 328 1.80 -6.29 13.40
C VAL A 328 2.39 -4.96 12.91
N GLY A 329 1.57 -3.91 12.82
CA GLY A 329 2.01 -2.58 12.41
C GLY A 329 3.12 -2.02 13.27
N LEU A 330 2.96 -2.10 14.60
CA LEU A 330 3.94 -1.57 15.55
C LEU A 330 5.25 -2.38 15.58
N HIS A 331 5.18 -3.72 15.54
CA HIS A 331 6.37 -4.58 15.68
C HIS A 331 7.11 -4.81 14.37
N VAL A 332 6.41 -4.84 13.23
CA VAL A 332 7.04 -5.09 11.91
C VAL A 332 7.37 -3.79 11.20
N PHE A 333 6.47 -2.79 11.26
CA PHE A 333 6.60 -1.55 10.51
C PHE A 333 6.88 -0.31 11.37
N SER A 334 6.99 -0.47 12.72
CA SER A 334 7.23 0.62 13.68
C SER A 334 6.23 1.78 13.56
N ARG A 335 5.01 1.51 13.09
CA ARG A 335 3.92 2.48 12.89
C ARG A 335 2.55 1.93 13.29
N SER A 336 1.64 2.82 13.67
CA SER A 336 0.23 2.48 13.92
C SER A 336 -0.52 2.38 12.59
N LEU A 337 -1.12 1.22 12.33
CA LEU A 337 -2.03 1.03 11.21
C LEU A 337 -3.40 1.61 11.56
N SER A 338 -4.01 2.37 10.64
CA SER A 338 -5.36 2.91 10.83
C SER A 338 -6.42 1.97 10.23
N ILE A 339 -7.47 1.68 11.00
CA ILE A 339 -8.63 0.99 10.40
C ILE A 339 -9.46 1.98 9.57
N SER A 340 -9.68 1.63 8.32
CA SER A 340 -10.75 2.22 7.54
C SER A 340 -12.10 1.66 8.02
N ALA A 341 -13.05 2.55 8.33
CA ALA A 341 -14.41 2.17 8.70
C ALA A 341 -15.06 1.24 7.65
N SER A 342 -14.68 1.39 6.38
CA SER A 342 -15.13 0.54 5.27
C SER A 342 -14.73 -0.94 5.46
N ILE A 343 -13.52 -1.21 5.94
CA ILE A 343 -13.03 -2.58 6.19
C ILE A 343 -13.82 -3.21 7.35
N ALA A 344 -14.08 -2.45 8.41
CA ALA A 344 -14.85 -2.93 9.54
C ALA A 344 -16.29 -3.31 9.14
N ILE A 345 -16.97 -2.42 8.41
CA ILE A 345 -18.33 -2.68 7.92
C ILE A 345 -18.35 -3.89 6.97
N PHE A 346 -17.40 -3.99 6.04
CA PHE A 346 -17.29 -5.10 5.10
C PHE A 346 -17.10 -6.45 5.83
N SER A 347 -16.19 -6.51 6.82
CA SER A 347 -15.94 -7.72 7.60
C SER A 347 -17.18 -8.17 8.37
N ILE A 348 -17.92 -7.26 8.99
CA ILE A 348 -19.15 -7.57 9.72
C ILE A 348 -20.23 -8.09 8.76
N LEU A 349 -20.44 -7.42 7.62
CA LEU A 349 -21.41 -7.85 6.61
C LEU A 349 -21.05 -9.24 6.06
N LEU A 350 -19.79 -9.48 5.75
CA LEU A 350 -19.32 -10.76 5.27
C LEU A 350 -19.55 -11.87 6.31
N SER A 351 -19.31 -11.61 7.59
CA SER A 351 -19.59 -12.56 8.69
C SER A 351 -21.06 -12.93 8.76
N ILE A 352 -21.97 -11.95 8.61
CA ILE A 352 -23.42 -12.19 8.58
C ILE A 352 -23.81 -13.05 7.37
N ILE A 353 -23.26 -12.74 6.19
CA ILE A 353 -23.56 -13.49 4.96
C ILE A 353 -23.08 -14.94 5.09
N VAL A 354 -21.87 -15.18 5.59
CA VAL A 354 -21.28 -16.51 5.75
C VAL A 354 -22.07 -17.34 6.75
N THR A 355 -22.45 -16.77 7.89
CA THR A 355 -23.25 -17.49 8.91
C THR A 355 -24.67 -17.80 8.41
N ALA A 356 -25.29 -16.88 7.67
CA ALA A 356 -26.58 -17.13 7.03
C ALA A 356 -26.47 -18.24 5.97
N ALA A 357 -25.44 -18.23 5.14
CA ALA A 357 -25.17 -19.27 4.14
C ALA A 357 -24.93 -20.63 4.78
N ALA A 358 -24.13 -20.70 5.85
CA ALA A 358 -23.85 -21.92 6.61
C ALA A 358 -25.13 -22.56 7.17
N THR A 359 -26.14 -21.76 7.49
CA THR A 359 -27.40 -22.20 8.09
C THR A 359 -28.40 -22.70 7.04
N MET A 360 -28.18 -22.50 5.75
CA MET A 360 -29.11 -22.95 4.70
C MET A 360 -29.38 -24.44 4.72
N LEU A 361 -28.35 -25.29 4.88
CA LEU A 361 -28.49 -26.73 4.93
C LEU A 361 -29.23 -27.19 6.21
N PRO A 362 -28.82 -26.78 7.42
CA PRO A 362 -29.55 -27.08 8.65
C PRO A 362 -31.01 -26.68 8.64
N VAL A 363 -31.32 -25.48 8.12
CA VAL A 363 -32.70 -24.99 8.02
C VAL A 363 -33.55 -25.86 7.10
N ARG A 364 -33.00 -26.34 5.98
CA ARG A 364 -33.72 -27.29 5.10
C ARG A 364 -34.12 -28.56 5.80
N THR A 365 -33.26 -29.08 6.70
CA THR A 365 -33.59 -30.27 7.51
C THR A 365 -34.63 -29.96 8.59
N ALA A 366 -34.54 -28.81 9.25
CA ALA A 366 -35.53 -28.33 10.22
C ALA A 366 -36.93 -28.21 9.61
N VAL A 367 -37.03 -27.66 8.41
CA VAL A 367 -38.28 -27.47 7.69
C VAL A 367 -38.92 -28.78 7.24
N LYS A 368 -38.16 -29.86 7.04
CA LYS A 368 -38.65 -31.18 6.65
C LYS A 368 -39.15 -32.02 7.82
N VAL A 369 -39.04 -31.58 9.08
CA VAL A 369 -39.51 -32.32 10.26
C VAL A 369 -41.03 -32.47 10.19
N GLU A 370 -41.48 -33.72 10.22
CA GLU A 370 -42.92 -34.07 10.23
C GLU A 370 -43.45 -34.13 11.67
N PRO A 371 -44.51 -33.38 12.00
CA PRO A 371 -45.07 -33.36 13.37
C PRO A 371 -45.52 -34.70 13.87
N ALA A 372 -46.12 -35.54 12.98
CA ALA A 372 -46.70 -36.85 13.32
C ALA A 372 -45.62 -37.85 13.80
N ILE A 373 -44.42 -37.85 13.20
CA ILE A 373 -43.34 -38.76 13.56
C ILE A 373 -42.73 -38.35 14.90
N VAL A 374 -42.55 -37.06 15.11
CA VAL A 374 -41.95 -36.52 16.34
C VAL A 374 -42.84 -36.71 17.58
N MET A 375 -44.16 -36.70 17.38
CA MET A 375 -45.14 -36.91 18.47
C MET A 375 -45.26 -38.39 18.86
N ARG A 376 -44.92 -39.31 17.96
CA ARG A 376 -44.91 -40.76 18.28
C ARG A 376 -43.68 -41.21 19.09
N GLY A 377 -42.68 -40.39 19.24
CA GLY A 377 -41.49 -40.72 20.04
C GLY A 377 -40.43 -41.56 19.30
N GLU A 378 -40.54 -41.68 17.97
CA GLU A 378 -39.55 -42.29 17.09
C GLU A 378 -38.51 -41.28 16.57
#